data_661bad4e669ceb2bddaf4b5f851444c0
#
_entry.id   661bad4e669ceb2bddaf4b5f851444c0
#
_cell.length_a   1.000
_cell.length_b   1.000
_cell.length_c   1.000
_cell.angle_alpha   90.00
_cell.angle_beta   90.00
_cell.angle_gamma   90.00
#
_symmetry.space_group_name_H-M   'P 1'
#
loop_
_entity.id
_entity.type
_entity.pdbx_description
1 polymer ?
#
loop_
_entity_poly.entity_id
_entity_poly.type
_entity_poly.pdbx_seq_one_letter_code
_entity_poly.pdbx_strand_id
1 'polypeptide(L)'
;MLFTTAATLGIFGCILNGFITGWLLFLIIFVFTKICYSASLTIYDSMLNDITSEERMDEVSSYGFAWGYIGSCIPFLIALIAYVLGPDMVGVLPDILSKGIGFTVTAVWWLLVTIPLIRGFKQRNYVETEGHDIRKAFAKIFHTLKNIATHDKKVLFFLIAFFLYIDGVGTIIDNAINLWSASTPKIGPKSATITVTTATAME
;
A
#
# COMPACT_ATOMS: atom_id res chain seq x y z
N MET A 1 -13.70 14.53 -1.33
CA MET A 1 -12.95 15.12 -0.19
C MET A 1 -12.16 14.07 0.60
N LEU A 2 -12.78 12.98 1.09
CA LEU A 2 -12.12 12.00 1.94
C LEU A 2 -10.89 11.32 1.28
N PHE A 3 -10.98 10.95 0.01
CA PHE A 3 -9.85 10.42 -0.77
C PHE A 3 -8.67 11.40 -0.81
N THR A 4 -8.96 12.65 -1.15
CA THR A 4 -7.93 13.69 -1.29
C THR A 4 -7.21 13.95 0.04
N THR A 5 -7.95 13.99 1.15
CA THR A 5 -7.34 14.17 2.49
C THR A 5 -6.48 12.98 2.89
N ALA A 6 -6.96 11.75 2.68
CA ALA A 6 -6.18 10.54 2.98
C ALA A 6 -4.90 10.48 2.11
N ALA A 7 -5.02 10.73 0.81
CA ALA A 7 -3.88 10.73 -0.10
C ALA A 7 -2.84 11.82 0.25
N THR A 8 -3.28 13.06 0.52
CA THR A 8 -2.35 14.15 0.88
C THR A 8 -1.63 13.90 2.19
N LEU A 9 -2.33 13.41 3.22
CA LEU A 9 -1.72 13.04 4.49
C LEU A 9 -0.73 11.88 4.33
N GLY A 10 -1.08 10.87 3.51
CA GLY A 10 -0.20 9.75 3.21
C GLY A 10 1.06 10.18 2.46
N ILE A 11 0.93 11.04 1.44
CA ILE A 11 2.07 11.58 0.67
C ILE A 11 3.00 12.38 1.58
N PHE A 12 2.46 13.24 2.43
CA PHE A 12 3.24 14.01 3.38
C PHE A 12 3.96 13.12 4.39
N GLY A 13 3.27 12.14 4.96
CA GLY A 13 3.87 11.14 5.85
C GLY A 13 4.97 10.32 5.16
N CYS A 14 4.79 9.99 3.89
CA CYS A 14 5.80 9.28 3.09
C CYS A 14 7.09 10.10 2.96
N ILE A 15 6.99 11.39 2.65
CA ILE A 15 8.17 12.29 2.58
C ILE A 15 8.86 12.38 3.94
N LEU A 16 8.10 12.56 5.03
CA LEU A 16 8.67 12.65 6.37
C LEU A 16 9.47 11.40 6.75
N ASN A 17 8.98 10.21 6.42
CA ASN A 17 9.67 8.94 6.70
C ASN A 17 11.08 8.89 6.08
N GLY A 18 11.31 9.57 4.96
CA GLY A 18 12.63 9.61 4.31
C GLY A 18 13.71 10.33 5.10
N PHE A 19 13.33 11.21 6.04
CA PHE A 19 14.28 12.08 6.75
C PHE A 19 14.34 11.82 8.26
N ILE A 20 13.56 10.88 8.77
CA ILE A 20 13.53 10.54 10.19
C ILE A 20 14.62 9.52 10.51
N THR A 21 15.43 9.82 11.53
CA THR A 21 16.52 8.95 12.00
C THR A 21 16.16 8.15 13.25
N GLY A 22 15.14 8.60 14.02
CA GLY A 22 14.69 7.91 15.24
C GLY A 22 13.74 6.76 14.92
N TRP A 23 14.09 5.53 15.32
CA TRP A 23 13.30 4.33 15.01
C TRP A 23 11.84 4.40 15.49
N LEU A 24 11.58 4.91 16.70
CA LEU A 24 10.22 5.00 17.25
C LEU A 24 9.36 6.01 16.48
N LEU A 25 9.93 7.19 16.18
CA LEU A 25 9.23 8.23 15.42
C LEU A 25 8.97 7.76 13.99
N PHE A 26 9.96 7.10 13.38
CA PHE A 26 9.79 6.47 12.07
C PHE A 26 8.63 5.47 12.07
N LEU A 27 8.58 4.58 13.06
CA LEU A 27 7.51 3.58 13.17
C LEU A 27 6.13 4.22 13.28
N ILE A 28 5.97 5.23 14.14
CA ILE A 28 4.70 5.93 14.35
C ILE A 28 4.23 6.58 13.03
N ILE A 29 5.11 7.31 12.36
CA ILE A 29 4.75 8.00 11.11
C ILE A 29 4.53 6.98 9.99
N PHE A 30 5.30 5.90 9.94
CA PHE A 30 5.11 4.82 8.98
C PHE A 30 3.74 4.16 9.12
N VAL A 31 3.33 3.80 10.35
CA VAL A 31 2.00 3.22 10.61
C VAL A 31 0.89 4.19 10.21
N PHE A 32 1.03 5.47 10.55
CA PHE A 32 0.08 6.50 10.15
C PHE A 32 -0.01 6.63 8.61
N THR A 33 1.12 6.67 7.93
CA THR A 33 1.20 6.70 6.46
C THR A 33 0.56 5.47 5.84
N LYS A 34 0.78 4.28 6.41
CA LYS A 34 0.18 3.03 5.95
C LYS A 34 -1.34 3.03 6.11
N ILE A 35 -1.86 3.59 7.21
CA ILE A 35 -3.31 3.75 7.42
C ILE A 35 -3.89 4.69 6.36
N CYS A 36 -3.27 5.84 6.11
CA CYS A 36 -3.71 6.79 5.10
C CYS A 36 -3.67 6.17 3.68
N TYR A 37 -2.64 5.41 3.36
CA TYR A 37 -2.52 4.67 2.12
C TYR A 37 -3.65 3.65 1.96
N SER A 38 -3.88 2.79 2.97
CA SER A 38 -4.95 1.78 2.92
C SER A 38 -6.34 2.41 2.79
N ALA A 39 -6.58 3.53 3.50
CA ALA A 39 -7.82 4.27 3.37
C ALA A 39 -8.00 4.85 1.96
N SER A 40 -6.96 5.43 1.38
CA SER A 40 -7.02 5.97 0.01
C SER A 40 -7.26 4.86 -1.02
N LEU A 41 -6.64 3.70 -0.85
CA LEU A 41 -6.81 2.55 -1.74
C LEU A 41 -8.23 2.01 -1.69
N THR A 42 -8.81 1.84 -0.49
CA THR A 42 -10.19 1.38 -0.32
C THR A 42 -11.19 2.32 -1.00
N ILE A 43 -10.98 3.63 -0.89
CA ILE A 43 -11.83 4.63 -1.55
C ILE A 43 -11.63 4.56 -3.08
N TYR A 44 -10.38 4.41 -3.54
CA TYR A 44 -10.06 4.25 -4.95
C TYR A 44 -10.76 3.04 -5.57
N ASP A 45 -10.73 1.89 -4.91
CA ASP A 45 -11.40 0.68 -5.37
C ASP A 45 -12.93 0.88 -5.46
N SER A 46 -13.51 1.66 -4.56
CA SER A 46 -14.94 1.99 -4.62
C SER A 46 -15.33 2.88 -5.81
N MET A 47 -14.38 3.66 -6.35
CA MET A 47 -14.61 4.54 -7.51
C MET A 47 -14.80 3.77 -8.81
N LEU A 48 -14.40 2.51 -8.87
CA LEU A 48 -14.55 1.66 -10.06
C LEU A 48 -16.02 1.56 -10.51
N ASN A 49 -16.93 1.47 -9.55
CA ASN A 49 -18.38 1.42 -9.81
C ASN A 49 -18.95 2.70 -10.47
N ASP A 50 -18.24 3.83 -10.30
CA ASP A 50 -18.63 5.11 -10.88
C ASP A 50 -18.04 5.35 -12.28
N ILE A 51 -16.96 4.62 -12.61
CA ILE A 51 -16.19 4.82 -13.85
C ILE A 51 -16.72 3.95 -14.98
N THR A 52 -17.18 2.73 -14.67
CA THR A 52 -17.57 1.73 -15.68
C THR A 52 -18.90 1.07 -15.35
N SER A 53 -19.52 0.43 -16.37
CA SER A 53 -20.69 -0.42 -16.18
C SER A 53 -20.29 -1.81 -15.68
N GLU A 54 -21.24 -2.52 -15.05
CA GLU A 54 -21.01 -3.89 -14.50
C GLU A 54 -20.45 -4.85 -15.56
N GLU A 55 -20.89 -4.73 -16.80
CA GLU A 55 -20.46 -5.61 -17.92
C GLU A 55 -18.97 -5.47 -18.28
N ARG A 56 -18.36 -4.31 -18.01
CA ARG A 56 -16.97 -4.00 -18.35
C ARG A 56 -16.06 -3.84 -17.12
N MET A 57 -16.60 -4.11 -15.95
CA MET A 57 -15.87 -3.89 -14.69
C MET A 57 -14.59 -4.72 -14.59
N ASP A 58 -14.65 -6.00 -14.98
CA ASP A 58 -13.51 -6.91 -14.97
C ASP A 58 -12.41 -6.47 -15.95
N GLU A 59 -12.81 -6.03 -17.14
CA GLU A 59 -11.88 -5.53 -18.17
C GLU A 59 -11.15 -4.28 -17.67
N VAL A 60 -11.88 -3.28 -17.19
CA VAL A 60 -11.33 -2.00 -16.71
C VAL A 60 -10.44 -2.21 -15.49
N SER A 61 -10.87 -3.07 -14.55
CA SER A 61 -10.09 -3.44 -13.37
C SER A 61 -8.78 -4.11 -13.77
N SER A 62 -8.82 -5.10 -14.69
CA SER A 62 -7.63 -5.81 -15.16
C SER A 62 -6.63 -4.87 -15.83
N TYR A 63 -7.09 -3.96 -16.68
CA TYR A 63 -6.24 -2.91 -17.27
C TYR A 63 -5.66 -1.98 -16.20
N GLY A 64 -6.44 -1.60 -15.20
CA GLY A 64 -5.99 -0.76 -14.09
C GLY A 64 -4.83 -1.42 -13.33
N PHE A 65 -4.95 -2.70 -12.99
CA PHE A 65 -3.87 -3.47 -12.35
C PHE A 65 -2.63 -3.59 -13.25
N ALA A 66 -2.80 -3.93 -14.53
CA ALA A 66 -1.68 -4.06 -15.47
C ALA A 66 -0.88 -2.75 -15.59
N TRP A 67 -1.55 -1.63 -15.80
CA TRP A 67 -0.91 -0.30 -15.85
C TRP A 67 -0.32 0.12 -14.51
N GLY A 68 -0.95 -0.26 -13.40
CA GLY A 68 -0.42 -0.04 -12.05
C GLY A 68 0.92 -0.72 -11.85
N TYR A 69 1.05 -2.00 -12.23
CA TYR A 69 2.32 -2.74 -12.14
C TYR A 69 3.40 -2.14 -13.04
N ILE A 70 3.09 -1.85 -14.31
CA ILE A 70 4.05 -1.22 -15.23
C ILE A 70 4.49 0.14 -14.69
N GLY A 71 3.54 0.96 -14.25
CA GLY A 71 3.82 2.30 -13.71
C GLY A 71 4.67 2.27 -12.44
N SER A 72 4.49 1.28 -11.57
CA SER A 72 5.25 1.14 -10.33
C SER A 72 6.72 0.74 -10.55
N CYS A 73 7.07 0.18 -11.71
CA CYS A 73 8.46 -0.15 -12.04
C CYS A 73 9.37 1.09 -12.07
N ILE A 74 8.87 2.25 -12.50
CA ILE A 74 9.67 3.48 -12.62
C ILE A 74 10.16 3.97 -11.26
N PRO A 75 9.29 4.29 -10.27
CA PRO A 75 9.73 4.71 -8.95
C PRO A 75 10.52 3.62 -8.22
N PHE A 76 10.18 2.35 -8.44
CA PHE A 76 10.91 1.22 -7.87
C PHE A 76 12.37 1.18 -8.34
N LEU A 77 12.62 1.31 -9.65
CA LEU A 77 13.98 1.32 -10.19
C LEU A 77 14.81 2.49 -9.67
N ILE A 78 14.22 3.68 -9.57
CA ILE A 78 14.92 4.86 -9.03
C ILE A 78 15.25 4.64 -7.54
N ALA A 79 14.30 4.14 -6.75
CA ALA A 79 14.53 3.84 -5.34
C ALA A 79 15.58 2.75 -5.16
N LEU A 80 15.58 1.71 -6.02
CA LEU A 80 16.57 0.64 -6.02
C LEU A 80 17.99 1.17 -6.32
N ILE A 81 18.12 2.03 -7.34
CA ILE A 81 19.39 2.67 -7.66
C ILE A 81 19.91 3.50 -6.47
N ALA A 82 19.03 4.30 -5.84
CA ALA A 82 19.38 5.07 -4.66
C ALA A 82 19.82 4.18 -3.50
N TYR A 83 19.18 3.03 -3.29
CA TYR A 83 19.54 2.04 -2.29
C TYR A 83 20.92 1.41 -2.58
N VAL A 84 21.17 1.01 -3.82
CA VAL A 84 22.46 0.42 -4.24
C VAL A 84 23.61 1.41 -4.07
N LEU A 85 23.39 2.71 -4.36
CA LEU A 85 24.37 3.77 -4.13
C LEU A 85 24.54 4.13 -2.65
N GLY A 86 23.69 3.62 -1.78
CA GLY A 86 23.73 3.82 -0.33
C GLY A 86 24.95 3.20 0.35
N PRO A 87 25.09 3.44 1.67
CA PRO A 87 26.31 3.09 2.43
C PRO A 87 26.53 1.58 2.56
N ASP A 88 25.45 0.78 2.44
CA ASP A 88 25.54 -0.67 2.63
C ASP A 88 26.09 -1.43 1.42
N MET A 89 26.06 -0.82 0.23
CA MET A 89 26.51 -1.43 -1.03
C MET A 89 27.72 -0.69 -1.61
N VAL A 90 27.51 0.43 -2.28
CA VAL A 90 28.57 1.19 -2.97
C VAL A 90 29.17 2.29 -2.08
N GLY A 91 28.38 2.85 -1.16
CA GLY A 91 28.86 3.86 -0.20
C GLY A 91 29.05 5.26 -0.77
N VAL A 92 28.44 5.58 -1.92
CA VAL A 92 28.52 6.91 -2.56
C VAL A 92 27.58 7.90 -1.89
N LEU A 93 26.38 7.43 -1.48
CA LEU A 93 25.37 8.27 -0.85
C LEU A 93 25.32 8.04 0.68
N PRO A 94 25.16 9.10 1.48
CA PRO A 94 24.85 8.96 2.90
C PRO A 94 23.52 8.23 3.11
N ASP A 95 23.38 7.48 4.21
CA ASP A 95 22.19 6.68 4.54
C ASP A 95 20.89 7.51 4.49
N ILE A 96 20.90 8.71 5.10
CA ILE A 96 19.74 9.60 5.11
C ILE A 96 19.34 10.06 3.70
N LEU A 97 20.30 10.26 2.81
CA LEU A 97 20.04 10.70 1.45
C LEU A 97 19.50 9.54 0.59
N SER A 98 20.08 8.35 0.73
CA SER A 98 19.63 7.15 0.03
C SER A 98 18.16 6.83 0.38
N LYS A 99 17.81 6.80 1.66
CA LYS A 99 16.43 6.62 2.14
C LYS A 99 15.52 7.77 1.72
N GLY A 100 15.98 9.01 1.89
CA GLY A 100 15.25 10.21 1.51
C GLY A 100 14.84 10.23 0.04
N ILE A 101 15.74 9.84 -0.87
CA ILE A 101 15.45 9.73 -2.30
C ILE A 101 14.35 8.68 -2.54
N GLY A 102 14.46 7.48 -1.95
CA GLY A 102 13.49 6.40 -2.13
C GLY A 102 12.08 6.83 -1.71
N PHE A 103 11.93 7.38 -0.50
CA PHE A 103 10.63 7.84 -0.01
C PHE A 103 10.10 9.04 -0.78
N THR A 104 10.95 9.99 -1.16
CA THR A 104 10.54 11.19 -1.91
C THR A 104 10.08 10.82 -3.31
N VAL A 105 10.79 9.95 -4.02
CA VAL A 105 10.40 9.48 -5.35
C VAL A 105 9.05 8.77 -5.30
N THR A 106 8.85 7.91 -4.30
CA THR A 106 7.56 7.23 -4.09
C THR A 106 6.43 8.23 -3.82
N ALA A 107 6.66 9.22 -2.98
CA ALA A 107 5.68 10.26 -2.66
C ALA A 107 5.33 11.13 -3.87
N VAL A 108 6.34 11.55 -4.64
CA VAL A 108 6.15 12.34 -5.86
C VAL A 108 5.39 11.52 -6.91
N TRP A 109 5.74 10.24 -7.08
CA TRP A 109 5.01 9.35 -7.99
C TRP A 109 3.56 9.19 -7.59
N TRP A 110 3.30 8.96 -6.31
CA TRP A 110 1.94 8.87 -5.79
C TRP A 110 1.15 10.17 -6.04
N LEU A 111 1.77 11.33 -5.81
CA LEU A 111 1.16 12.63 -6.12
C LEU A 111 0.83 12.77 -7.60
N LEU A 112 1.78 12.44 -8.49
CA LEU A 112 1.60 12.56 -9.95
C LEU A 112 0.43 11.71 -10.46
N VAL A 113 0.29 10.49 -9.96
CA VAL A 113 -0.83 9.59 -10.33
C VAL A 113 -2.16 10.04 -9.70
N THR A 114 -2.11 10.64 -8.51
CA THR A 114 -3.31 11.12 -7.81
C THR A 114 -3.92 12.37 -8.44
N ILE A 115 -3.12 13.29 -9.01
CA ILE A 115 -3.62 14.53 -9.61
C ILE A 115 -4.63 14.30 -10.75
N PRO A 116 -4.33 13.47 -11.78
CA PRO A 116 -5.29 13.22 -12.85
C PRO A 116 -6.55 12.51 -12.35
N LEU A 117 -6.43 11.63 -11.36
CA LEU A 117 -7.58 10.97 -10.75
C LEU A 117 -8.52 12.00 -10.09
N ILE A 118 -8.00 12.92 -9.28
CA ILE A 118 -8.80 13.95 -8.61
C ILE A 118 -9.46 14.89 -9.61
N ARG A 119 -8.78 15.22 -10.72
CA ARG A 119 -9.30 16.13 -11.73
C ARG A 119 -10.31 15.48 -12.67
N GLY A 120 -10.14 14.19 -12.96
CA GLY A 120 -10.96 13.46 -13.92
C GLY A 120 -12.18 12.76 -13.30
N PHE A 121 -12.12 12.43 -12.01
CA PHE A 121 -13.17 11.67 -11.36
C PHE A 121 -14.41 12.53 -11.09
N LYS A 122 -15.57 12.03 -11.54
CA LYS A 122 -16.90 12.59 -11.21
C LYS A 122 -17.75 11.49 -10.62
N GLN A 123 -18.11 11.65 -9.37
CA GLN A 123 -18.99 10.71 -8.68
C GLN A 123 -20.38 10.73 -9.34
N ARG A 124 -20.87 9.57 -9.79
CA ARG A 124 -22.17 9.40 -10.43
C ARG A 124 -23.18 8.74 -9.49
N ASN A 125 -22.72 7.76 -8.72
CA ASN A 125 -23.55 7.00 -7.81
C ASN A 125 -23.43 7.59 -6.41
N TYR A 126 -24.41 8.38 -6.01
CA TYR A 126 -24.46 8.99 -4.68
C TYR A 126 -25.53 8.30 -3.85
N VAL A 127 -25.13 7.71 -2.73
CA VAL A 127 -26.05 7.19 -1.74
C VAL A 127 -26.19 8.25 -0.65
N GLU A 128 -27.36 8.85 -0.54
CA GLU A 128 -27.68 9.72 0.59
C GLU A 128 -27.66 8.90 1.87
N THR A 129 -26.60 9.08 2.65
CA THR A 129 -26.51 8.41 3.95
C THR A 129 -27.11 9.34 5.00
N GLU A 130 -28.29 8.99 5.50
CA GLU A 130 -28.83 9.66 6.68
C GLU A 130 -27.95 9.37 7.91
N GLY A 131 -27.06 10.30 8.23
CA GLY A 131 -26.26 10.33 9.45
C GLY A 131 -24.92 9.57 9.37
N HIS A 132 -23.87 10.22 9.88
CA HIS A 132 -22.50 9.71 10.02
C HIS A 132 -22.37 8.73 11.20
N ASP A 133 -23.25 7.76 11.29
CA ASP A 133 -23.26 6.80 12.38
C ASP A 133 -22.37 5.60 12.07
N ILE A 134 -21.10 5.68 12.47
CA ILE A 134 -20.10 4.63 12.29
C ILE A 134 -20.62 3.29 12.84
N ARG A 135 -21.39 3.31 13.93
CA ARG A 135 -22.00 2.11 14.52
C ARG A 135 -22.98 1.43 13.57
N LYS A 136 -23.78 2.22 12.84
CA LYS A 136 -24.72 1.68 11.82
C LYS A 136 -23.97 1.08 10.65
N ALA A 137 -22.83 1.68 10.23
CA ALA A 137 -22.00 1.14 9.17
C ALA A 137 -21.42 -0.23 9.55
N PHE A 138 -20.84 -0.37 10.75
CA PHE A 138 -20.37 -1.66 11.25
C PHE A 138 -21.50 -2.69 11.43
N ALA A 139 -22.64 -2.27 11.96
CA ALA A 139 -23.80 -3.15 12.09
C ALA A 139 -24.28 -3.68 10.73
N LYS A 140 -24.29 -2.83 9.69
CA LYS A 140 -24.64 -3.22 8.32
C LYS A 140 -23.66 -4.26 7.76
N ILE A 141 -22.35 -4.04 7.93
CA ILE A 141 -21.32 -4.99 7.50
C ILE A 141 -21.51 -6.34 8.20
N PHE A 142 -21.72 -6.32 9.51
CA PHE A 142 -21.91 -7.55 10.29
C PHE A 142 -23.20 -8.30 9.91
N HIS A 143 -24.27 -7.55 9.65
CA HIS A 143 -25.53 -8.12 9.16
C HIS A 143 -25.38 -8.76 7.77
N THR A 144 -24.68 -8.08 6.86
CA THR A 144 -24.40 -8.62 5.52
C THR A 144 -23.56 -9.89 5.60
N LEU A 145 -22.50 -9.88 6.42
CA LEU A 145 -21.64 -11.05 6.61
C LEU A 145 -22.43 -12.24 7.22
N LYS A 146 -23.27 -11.98 8.21
CA LYS A 146 -24.16 -12.98 8.81
C LYS A 146 -25.16 -13.53 7.79
N ASN A 147 -25.72 -12.68 6.93
CA ASN A 147 -26.65 -13.10 5.89
C ASN A 147 -25.98 -14.01 4.85
N ILE A 148 -24.77 -13.65 4.39
CA ILE A 148 -23.95 -14.48 3.51
C ILE A 148 -23.64 -15.83 4.16
N ALA A 149 -23.25 -15.83 5.43
CA ALA A 149 -22.91 -17.04 6.16
C ALA A 149 -24.09 -18.01 6.34
N THR A 150 -25.32 -17.48 6.39
CA THR A 150 -26.52 -18.30 6.60
C THR A 150 -27.18 -18.73 5.30
N HIS A 151 -27.18 -17.90 4.25
CA HIS A 151 -27.93 -18.16 3.02
C HIS A 151 -27.05 -18.62 1.86
N ASP A 152 -25.80 -18.10 1.75
CA ASP A 152 -24.92 -18.32 0.60
C ASP A 152 -23.56 -18.92 1.00
N LYS A 153 -23.57 -20.19 1.42
CA LYS A 153 -22.34 -20.90 1.83
C LYS A 153 -21.25 -20.91 0.76
N LYS A 154 -21.62 -20.89 -0.53
CA LYS A 154 -20.65 -20.83 -1.64
C LYS A 154 -19.88 -19.52 -1.66
N VAL A 155 -20.60 -18.40 -1.45
CA VAL A 155 -20.01 -17.06 -1.38
C VAL A 155 -19.12 -16.95 -0.13
N LEU A 156 -19.55 -17.49 1.02
CA LEU A 156 -18.72 -17.52 2.22
C LEU A 156 -17.41 -18.28 2.00
N PHE A 157 -17.49 -19.48 1.39
CA PHE A 157 -16.30 -20.29 1.12
C PHE A 157 -15.34 -19.58 0.16
N PHE A 158 -15.89 -18.94 -0.88
CA PHE A 158 -15.11 -18.12 -1.81
C PHE A 158 -14.40 -16.94 -1.08
N LEU A 159 -15.12 -16.24 -0.20
CA LEU A 159 -14.54 -15.13 0.58
C LEU A 159 -13.39 -15.58 1.47
N ILE A 160 -13.55 -16.74 2.15
CA ILE A 160 -12.49 -17.31 3.00
C ILE A 160 -11.27 -17.70 2.14
N ALA A 161 -11.50 -18.40 1.02
CA ALA A 161 -10.43 -18.79 0.11
C ALA A 161 -9.70 -17.58 -0.47
N PHE A 162 -10.44 -16.56 -0.86
CA PHE A 162 -9.89 -15.29 -1.36
C PHE A 162 -9.08 -14.56 -0.30
N PHE A 163 -9.58 -14.49 0.94
CA PHE A 163 -8.87 -13.89 2.06
C PHE A 163 -7.53 -14.59 2.32
N LEU A 164 -7.53 -15.92 2.40
CA LEU A 164 -6.31 -16.71 2.60
C LEU A 164 -5.32 -16.54 1.43
N TYR A 165 -5.83 -16.47 0.20
CA TYR A 165 -5.01 -16.22 -0.98
C TYR A 165 -4.33 -14.85 -0.94
N ILE A 166 -5.08 -13.78 -0.68
CA ILE A 166 -4.55 -12.42 -0.62
C ILE A 166 -3.56 -12.25 0.54
N ASP A 167 -3.86 -12.84 1.69
CA ASP A 167 -2.96 -12.83 2.86
C ASP A 167 -1.63 -13.53 2.54
N GLY A 168 -1.69 -14.72 1.92
CA GLY A 168 -0.51 -15.45 1.49
C GLY A 168 0.33 -14.69 0.46
N VAL A 169 -0.30 -14.13 -0.57
CA VAL A 169 0.39 -13.34 -1.60
C VAL A 169 1.00 -12.07 -1.00
N GLY A 170 0.25 -11.35 -0.15
CA GLY A 170 0.73 -10.16 0.54
C GLY A 170 1.94 -10.46 1.41
N THR A 171 1.89 -11.53 2.18
CA THR A 171 3.00 -11.96 3.04
C THR A 171 4.26 -12.27 2.23
N ILE A 172 4.14 -12.93 1.08
CA ILE A 172 5.27 -13.21 0.19
C ILE A 172 5.86 -11.91 -0.35
N ILE A 173 5.03 -11.00 -0.83
CA ILE A 173 5.47 -9.71 -1.39
C ILE A 173 6.18 -8.87 -0.33
N ASP A 174 5.59 -8.71 0.84
CA ASP A 174 6.13 -7.89 1.93
C ASP A 174 7.45 -8.47 2.49
N ASN A 175 7.61 -9.79 2.46
CA ASN A 175 8.81 -10.47 2.96
C ASN A 175 9.81 -10.91 1.87
N ALA A 176 9.54 -10.64 0.59
CA ALA A 176 10.39 -11.11 -0.51
C ALA A 176 11.87 -10.69 -0.35
N ILE A 177 12.12 -9.45 0.09
CA ILE A 177 13.49 -8.93 0.32
C ILE A 177 14.15 -9.66 1.49
N ASN A 178 13.41 -9.91 2.58
CA ASN A 178 13.90 -10.62 3.75
C ASN A 178 14.25 -12.08 3.42
N LEU A 179 13.38 -12.75 2.66
CA LEU A 179 13.59 -14.13 2.21
C LEU A 179 14.82 -14.22 1.28
N TRP A 180 14.97 -13.27 0.36
CA TRP A 180 16.12 -13.23 -0.54
C TRP A 180 17.42 -12.97 0.23
N SER A 181 17.44 -12.04 1.18
CA SER A 181 18.61 -11.75 2.00
C SER A 181 19.01 -12.92 2.92
N ALA A 182 18.04 -13.72 3.37
CA ALA A 182 18.28 -14.92 4.17
C ALA A 182 18.84 -16.09 3.34
N SER A 183 18.49 -16.16 2.05
CA SER A 183 18.93 -17.23 1.14
C SER A 183 20.25 -16.97 0.44
N THR A 184 20.72 -15.70 0.38
CA THR A 184 22.02 -15.36 -0.21
C THR A 184 23.15 -15.56 0.81
N PRO A 185 24.24 -16.26 0.44
CA PRO A 185 25.45 -16.34 1.29
C PRO A 185 25.96 -14.93 1.60
N LYS A 186 26.21 -14.65 2.86
CA LYS A 186 26.70 -13.34 3.33
C LYS A 186 28.05 -13.02 2.71
N ILE A 187 28.05 -12.26 1.63
CA ILE A 187 29.29 -11.79 0.99
C ILE A 187 29.62 -10.43 1.59
N GLY A 188 30.25 -10.44 2.77
CA GLY A 188 30.81 -9.24 3.40
C GLY A 188 30.41 -8.99 4.86
N PRO A 189 31.23 -8.24 5.62
CA PRO A 189 31.07 -8.07 7.07
C PRO A 189 29.86 -7.19 7.48
N LYS A 190 29.21 -6.50 6.55
CA LYS A 190 28.07 -5.59 6.83
C LYS A 190 26.69 -6.22 6.64
N SER A 191 26.59 -7.38 6.00
CA SER A 191 25.30 -8.08 5.80
C SER A 191 24.72 -8.70 7.09
N ALA A 192 25.57 -8.88 8.12
CA ALA A 192 25.16 -9.41 9.41
C ALA A 192 24.24 -8.48 10.20
N THR A 193 24.36 -7.16 10.01
CA THR A 193 23.59 -6.15 10.77
C THR A 193 22.12 -6.11 10.35
N ILE A 194 21.82 -6.29 9.06
CA ILE A 194 20.45 -6.26 8.54
C ILE A 194 19.64 -7.48 9.05
N THR A 195 20.28 -8.64 9.11
CA THR A 195 19.62 -9.89 9.56
C THR A 195 19.27 -9.86 11.05
N VAL A 196 20.08 -9.19 11.87
CA VAL A 196 19.84 -9.06 13.33
C VAL A 196 18.71 -8.07 13.59
N THR A 197 18.64 -6.96 12.84
CA THR A 197 17.59 -5.93 13.04
C THR A 197 16.21 -6.42 12.65
N THR A 198 16.09 -7.29 11.64
CA THR A 198 14.81 -7.89 11.25
C THR A 198 14.38 -9.03 12.17
N ALA A 199 15.32 -9.81 12.71
CA ALA A 199 15.01 -10.89 13.67
C ALA A 199 14.53 -10.34 15.03
N THR A 200 15.12 -9.22 15.51
CA THR A 200 14.69 -8.57 16.76
C THR A 200 13.40 -7.75 16.64
N ALA A 201 12.91 -7.51 15.44
CA ALA A 201 11.61 -6.86 15.21
C ALA A 201 10.45 -7.88 15.14
N MET A 202 10.75 -9.18 15.14
CA MET A 202 9.76 -10.27 15.08
C MET A 202 9.58 -11.01 16.43
N GLU A 203 10.37 -10.70 17.48
CA GLU A 203 10.14 -11.10 18.88
C GLU A 203 9.42 -9.97 19.65
#